data_1a25ecd045768d31bbfe1db550a730a1
#
_entry.id   1a25ecd045768d31bbfe1db550a730a1
#
_cell.length_a   1.000
_cell.length_b   1.000
_cell.length_c   1.000
_cell.angle_alpha   90.00
_cell.angle_beta   90.00
_cell.angle_gamma   90.00
#
_symmetry.space_group_name_H-M   'P 1'
#
loop_
_entity.id
_entity.type
_entity.pdbx_description
1 polymer ?
#
loop_
_entity_poly.entity_id
_entity_poly.type
_entity_poly.pdbx_seq_one_letter_code
_entity_poly.pdbx_strand_id
1 'polypeptide(L)'
;MQTFLIATDFSAASRNATQYGIELAKAFNGRVVLVSAYQQVPVTLTDSLVLATPADQGEVIRQQLELEADFFHSEEATPLEIIAREGPSSNVILEAAKELNADLILAGMKGSGKATRRFFGSTVTSVARKTTVPLMVIPETVTYSRPGTIALANDISFHAGTHLLDFLRMLVERFHSRLYIVRIVTKKSNEVVEVLNRPSNLTKMVSKLEPLYEYPLDKNITKALKHFISTHHVDLLAMVPHREFLPERWFLRSNTREMIFKTDIPLLILPELTHRGAHQHSVVF
;
A
#
# COMPACT_ATOMS: atom_id res chain seq x y z
N MET A 1 16.62 1.45 11.74
CA MET A 1 15.89 0.15 11.70
C MET A 1 14.51 0.47 11.14
N GLN A 2 14.09 -0.18 10.06
CA GLN A 2 12.79 0.07 9.45
C GLN A 2 11.66 -0.48 10.29
N THR A 3 10.51 0.21 10.26
CA THR A 3 9.29 -0.19 10.97
C THR A 3 8.21 -0.58 9.95
N PHE A 4 7.77 -1.83 10.01
CA PHE A 4 6.73 -2.39 9.18
C PHE A 4 5.44 -2.50 10.00
N LEU A 5 4.44 -1.67 9.67
CA LEU A 5 3.14 -1.69 10.32
C LEU A 5 2.17 -2.57 9.52
N ILE A 6 1.67 -3.63 10.10
CA ILE A 6 0.79 -4.58 9.42
C ILE A 6 -0.60 -4.49 10.01
N ALA A 7 -1.58 -4.16 9.17
CA ALA A 7 -2.98 -4.10 9.56
C ALA A 7 -3.61 -5.50 9.51
N THR A 8 -4.15 -5.97 10.62
CA THR A 8 -4.87 -7.25 10.71
C THR A 8 -6.33 -7.06 11.13
N ASP A 9 -7.19 -7.86 10.51
CA ASP A 9 -8.58 -8.11 10.88
C ASP A 9 -8.79 -9.60 11.16
N PHE A 10 -7.69 -10.34 11.39
CA PHE A 10 -7.62 -11.79 11.64
C PHE A 10 -8.14 -12.65 10.49
N SER A 11 -8.39 -12.08 9.32
CA SER A 11 -8.80 -12.84 8.12
C SER A 11 -7.60 -13.57 7.51
N ALA A 12 -7.87 -14.56 6.64
CA ALA A 12 -6.83 -15.26 5.90
C ALA A 12 -5.97 -14.27 5.06
N ALA A 13 -6.58 -13.24 4.48
CA ALA A 13 -5.87 -12.22 3.72
C ALA A 13 -4.92 -11.38 4.59
N SER A 14 -5.34 -10.97 5.80
CA SER A 14 -4.47 -10.23 6.70
C SER A 14 -3.35 -11.10 7.25
N ARG A 15 -3.61 -12.37 7.58
CA ARG A 15 -2.56 -13.33 8.00
C ARG A 15 -1.53 -13.56 6.91
N ASN A 16 -1.97 -13.70 5.64
CA ASN A 16 -1.03 -13.78 4.52
C ASN A 16 -0.19 -12.51 4.38
N ALA A 17 -0.79 -11.33 4.58
CA ALA A 17 -0.04 -10.07 4.58
C ALA A 17 0.93 -9.97 5.77
N THR A 18 0.58 -10.54 6.93
CA THR A 18 1.47 -10.62 8.10
C THR A 18 2.68 -11.50 7.78
N GLN A 19 2.48 -12.70 7.26
CA GLN A 19 3.56 -13.58 6.83
C GLN A 19 4.48 -12.90 5.81
N TYR A 20 3.89 -12.28 4.79
CA TYR A 20 4.64 -11.53 3.77
C TYR A 20 5.46 -10.39 4.38
N GLY A 21 4.85 -9.64 5.30
CA GLY A 21 5.48 -8.50 5.97
C GLY A 21 6.64 -8.91 6.88
N ILE A 22 6.53 -10.05 7.58
CA ILE A 22 7.61 -10.60 8.40
C ILE A 22 8.82 -10.96 7.51
N GLU A 23 8.60 -11.68 6.42
CA GLU A 23 9.67 -12.05 5.49
C GLU A 23 10.33 -10.82 4.86
N LEU A 24 9.52 -9.82 4.50
CA LEU A 24 10.04 -8.56 4.00
C LEU A 24 10.87 -7.82 5.08
N ALA A 25 10.38 -7.76 6.31
CA ALA A 25 11.07 -7.10 7.43
C ALA A 25 12.40 -7.78 7.75
N LYS A 26 12.48 -9.11 7.73
CA LYS A 26 13.72 -9.86 7.87
C LYS A 26 14.78 -9.42 6.86
N ALA A 27 14.38 -9.23 5.60
CA ALA A 27 15.29 -8.77 4.55
C ALA A 27 15.90 -7.40 4.85
N PHE A 28 15.24 -6.55 5.65
CA PHE A 28 15.68 -5.21 6.03
C PHE A 28 16.20 -5.11 7.47
N ASN A 29 16.27 -6.21 8.21
CA ASN A 29 16.52 -6.20 9.66
C ASN A 29 15.57 -5.22 10.38
N GLY A 30 14.31 -5.20 9.93
CA GLY A 30 13.27 -4.31 10.43
C GLY A 30 12.48 -4.90 11.59
N ARG A 31 11.73 -4.06 12.29
CA ARG A 31 10.75 -4.50 13.30
C ARG A 31 9.36 -4.57 12.68
N VAL A 32 8.53 -5.45 13.23
CA VAL A 32 7.14 -5.63 12.79
C VAL A 32 6.18 -5.26 13.91
N VAL A 33 5.17 -4.48 13.57
CA VAL A 33 4.09 -4.10 14.48
C VAL A 33 2.75 -4.51 13.87
N LEU A 34 2.01 -5.37 14.55
CA LEU A 34 0.63 -5.71 14.17
C LEU A 34 -0.33 -4.68 14.77
N VAL A 35 -1.24 -4.16 13.96
CA VAL A 35 -2.27 -3.24 14.42
C VAL A 35 -3.66 -3.76 14.07
N SER A 36 -4.55 -3.77 15.08
CA SER A 36 -5.97 -4.03 14.89
C SER A 36 -6.82 -2.95 15.56
N ALA A 37 -7.91 -2.59 14.91
CA ALA A 37 -8.85 -1.62 15.40
C ALA A 37 -10.13 -2.31 15.89
N TYR A 38 -10.70 -1.80 16.98
CA TYR A 38 -12.02 -2.19 17.46
C TYR A 38 -12.94 -0.98 17.60
N GLN A 39 -14.24 -1.22 17.56
CA GLN A 39 -15.24 -0.19 17.80
C GLN A 39 -16.11 -0.60 18.98
N GLN A 40 -16.37 0.34 19.86
CA GLN A 40 -17.35 0.13 20.92
C GLN A 40 -18.74 0.04 20.29
N VAL A 41 -19.43 -1.07 20.54
CA VAL A 41 -20.85 -1.17 20.20
C VAL A 41 -21.64 -0.54 21.36
N PRO A 42 -22.45 0.49 21.13
CA PRO A 42 -23.31 1.02 22.18
C PRO A 42 -24.22 -0.07 22.70
N VAL A 43 -24.16 -0.35 24.00
CA VAL A 43 -25.11 -1.28 24.63
C VAL A 43 -26.45 -0.55 24.73
N THR A 44 -27.38 -0.85 23.84
CA THR A 44 -28.78 -0.52 24.03
C THR A 44 -29.32 -1.49 25.07
N LEU A 45 -29.63 -0.98 26.27
CA LEU A 45 -30.30 -1.75 27.32
C LEU A 45 -31.74 -2.08 26.87
N THR A 46 -31.91 -3.17 26.19
CA THR A 46 -33.18 -3.87 26.09
C THR A 46 -33.11 -5.06 27.02
N ASP A 47 -34.11 -5.17 27.87
CA ASP A 47 -34.22 -6.12 28.98
C ASP A 47 -33.46 -7.46 28.79
N SER A 48 -32.54 -7.73 29.74
CA SER A 48 -32.00 -9.07 30.07
C SER A 48 -30.83 -9.66 29.32
N LEU A 49 -30.03 -8.96 28.56
CA LEU A 49 -28.74 -9.45 28.09
C LEU A 49 -27.62 -8.45 28.47
N VAL A 50 -26.80 -8.85 29.42
CA VAL A 50 -25.49 -8.21 29.68
C VAL A 50 -24.59 -8.60 28.51
N LEU A 51 -24.59 -7.80 27.45
CA LEU A 51 -23.59 -7.89 26.40
C LEU A 51 -22.30 -7.26 26.91
N ALA A 52 -21.17 -7.83 26.55
CA ALA A 52 -19.83 -7.45 26.96
C ALA A 52 -19.63 -5.92 27.04
N THR A 53 -18.97 -5.46 28.09
CA THR A 53 -18.68 -4.06 28.28
C THR A 53 -17.67 -3.57 27.23
N PRO A 54 -17.62 -2.28 26.91
CA PRO A 54 -16.65 -1.73 25.95
C PRO A 54 -15.18 -2.07 26.29
N ALA A 55 -14.85 -2.18 27.57
CA ALA A 55 -13.54 -2.62 28.03
C ALA A 55 -13.20 -4.05 27.59
N ASP A 56 -14.20 -4.92 27.50
CA ASP A 56 -14.01 -6.32 27.14
C ASP A 56 -13.65 -6.50 25.67
N GLN A 57 -14.13 -5.63 24.78
CA GLN A 57 -13.81 -5.72 23.34
C GLN A 57 -12.34 -5.39 23.05
N GLY A 58 -11.79 -4.38 23.70
CA GLY A 58 -10.38 -4.04 23.58
C GLY A 58 -9.48 -5.17 24.06
N GLU A 59 -9.86 -5.80 25.19
CA GLU A 59 -9.12 -6.93 25.74
C GLU A 59 -9.20 -8.16 24.83
N VAL A 60 -10.38 -8.46 24.27
CA VAL A 60 -10.55 -9.57 23.31
C VAL A 60 -9.66 -9.37 22.09
N ILE A 61 -9.65 -8.18 21.50
CA ILE A 61 -8.79 -7.89 20.35
C ILE A 61 -7.31 -7.96 20.71
N ARG A 62 -6.92 -7.49 21.90
CA ARG A 62 -5.55 -7.60 22.37
C ARG A 62 -5.11 -9.06 22.50
N GLN A 63 -5.93 -9.90 23.11
CA GLN A 63 -5.66 -11.34 23.25
C GLN A 63 -5.56 -12.03 21.87
N GLN A 64 -6.43 -11.67 20.93
CA GLN A 64 -6.34 -12.20 19.56
C GLN A 64 -5.03 -11.77 18.85
N LEU A 65 -4.58 -10.53 19.06
CA LEU A 65 -3.29 -10.07 18.53
C LEU A 65 -2.12 -10.81 19.17
N GLU A 66 -2.16 -11.06 20.49
CA GLU A 66 -1.14 -11.83 21.19
C GLU A 66 -1.05 -13.25 20.63
N LEU A 67 -2.18 -13.94 20.46
CA LEU A 67 -2.22 -15.28 19.87
C LEU A 67 -1.70 -15.30 18.43
N GLU A 68 -2.03 -14.28 17.63
CA GLU A 68 -1.51 -14.15 16.26
C GLU A 68 -0.01 -13.87 16.26
N ALA A 69 0.47 -13.00 17.16
CA ALA A 69 1.88 -12.71 17.30
C ALA A 69 2.69 -13.93 17.79
N ASP A 70 2.17 -14.68 18.75
CA ASP A 70 2.79 -15.90 19.25
C ASP A 70 2.87 -16.99 18.17
N PHE A 71 1.83 -17.13 17.36
CA PHE A 71 1.83 -18.05 16.23
C PHE A 71 2.99 -17.74 15.27
N PHE A 72 3.13 -16.50 14.84
CA PHE A 72 4.22 -16.10 13.93
C PHE A 72 5.59 -16.08 14.61
N HIS A 73 5.66 -15.76 15.91
CA HIS A 73 6.92 -15.80 16.64
C HIS A 73 7.49 -17.21 16.76
N SER A 74 6.65 -18.21 17.01
CA SER A 74 7.07 -19.61 17.11
C SER A 74 7.63 -20.14 15.80
N GLU A 75 7.12 -19.68 14.66
CA GLU A 75 7.58 -20.12 13.35
C GLU A 75 8.82 -19.34 12.84
N GLU A 76 8.91 -18.04 13.17
CA GLU A 76 9.79 -17.12 12.46
C GLU A 76 10.87 -16.48 13.35
N ALA A 77 10.82 -16.69 14.68
CA ALA A 77 11.73 -16.09 15.68
C ALA A 77 11.87 -14.54 15.56
N THR A 78 10.87 -13.88 14.95
CA THR A 78 10.84 -12.42 14.79
C THR A 78 9.93 -11.83 15.85
N PRO A 79 10.43 -10.92 16.72
CA PRO A 79 9.58 -10.27 17.71
C PRO A 79 8.53 -9.41 17.03
N LEU A 80 7.27 -9.61 17.43
CA LEU A 80 6.14 -8.86 16.94
C LEU A 80 5.60 -7.97 18.06
N GLU A 81 5.55 -6.68 17.81
CA GLU A 81 4.84 -5.73 18.67
C GLU A 81 3.36 -5.70 18.26
N ILE A 82 2.46 -5.42 19.21
CA ILE A 82 1.02 -5.38 18.94
C ILE A 82 0.39 -4.06 19.37
N ILE A 83 -0.59 -3.60 18.61
CA ILE A 83 -1.41 -2.41 18.94
C ILE A 83 -2.88 -2.76 18.74
N ALA A 84 -3.64 -2.80 19.84
CA ALA A 84 -5.09 -2.81 19.82
C ALA A 84 -5.58 -1.40 20.14
N ARG A 85 -6.39 -0.78 19.27
CA ARG A 85 -6.86 0.59 19.48
C ARG A 85 -8.31 0.75 19.08
N GLU A 86 -9.04 1.53 19.88
CA GLU A 86 -10.41 1.91 19.57
C GLU A 86 -10.47 2.94 18.45
N GLY A 87 -11.39 2.74 17.52
CA GLY A 87 -11.70 3.70 16.46
C GLY A 87 -11.92 3.09 15.09
N PRO A 88 -12.23 3.93 14.09
CA PRO A 88 -12.33 3.49 12.70
C PRO A 88 -10.99 2.94 12.21
N SER A 89 -10.99 1.73 11.65
CA SER A 89 -9.75 1.01 11.29
C SER A 89 -8.76 1.81 10.45
N SER A 90 -9.25 2.60 9.48
CA SER A 90 -8.36 3.44 8.66
C SER A 90 -7.67 4.54 9.45
N ASN A 91 -8.35 5.12 10.45
CA ASN A 91 -7.76 6.18 11.29
C ASN A 91 -6.72 5.58 12.23
N VAL A 92 -7.06 4.47 12.89
CA VAL A 92 -6.14 3.73 13.78
C VAL A 92 -4.85 3.37 13.05
N ILE A 93 -4.93 2.83 11.83
CA ILE A 93 -3.75 2.48 11.03
C ILE A 93 -2.91 3.72 10.71
N LEU A 94 -3.55 4.82 10.29
CA LEU A 94 -2.84 6.04 9.92
C LEU A 94 -2.16 6.73 11.12
N GLU A 95 -2.83 6.74 12.26
CA GLU A 95 -2.30 7.27 13.51
C GLU A 95 -1.13 6.43 14.02
N ALA A 96 -1.29 5.11 14.07
CA ALA A 96 -0.21 4.20 14.44
C ALA A 96 1.00 4.33 13.50
N ALA A 97 0.79 4.43 12.19
CA ALA A 97 1.87 4.63 11.23
C ALA A 97 2.65 5.93 11.48
N LYS A 98 1.94 7.01 11.83
CA LYS A 98 2.55 8.30 12.15
C LYS A 98 3.31 8.26 13.49
N GLU A 99 2.72 7.71 14.54
CA GLU A 99 3.32 7.62 15.88
C GLU A 99 4.60 6.78 15.88
N LEU A 100 4.58 5.67 15.13
CA LEU A 100 5.72 4.77 15.01
C LEU A 100 6.77 5.23 14.02
N ASN A 101 6.51 6.30 13.24
CA ASN A 101 7.30 6.68 12.06
C ASN A 101 7.50 5.46 11.15
N ALA A 102 6.41 4.77 10.82
CA ALA A 102 6.47 3.56 10.01
C ALA A 102 7.02 3.86 8.61
N ASP A 103 7.87 2.98 8.12
CA ASP A 103 8.45 3.08 6.76
C ASP A 103 7.54 2.44 5.72
N LEU A 104 6.71 1.48 6.15
CA LEU A 104 5.75 0.77 5.30
C LEU A 104 4.52 0.36 6.11
N ILE A 105 3.35 0.54 5.50
CA ILE A 105 2.10 -0.09 5.94
C ILE A 105 1.85 -1.30 5.05
N LEU A 106 1.50 -2.46 5.62
CA LEU A 106 1.04 -3.63 4.88
C LEU A 106 -0.42 -3.93 5.21
N ALA A 107 -1.16 -4.36 4.21
CA ALA A 107 -2.54 -4.79 4.38
C ALA A 107 -2.90 -5.91 3.42
N GLY A 108 -3.72 -6.85 3.88
CA GLY A 108 -4.22 -7.95 3.07
C GLY A 108 -5.36 -7.52 2.14
N MET A 109 -5.46 -8.18 0.99
CA MET A 109 -6.57 -8.05 0.07
C MET A 109 -7.16 -9.43 -0.23
N LYS A 110 -8.48 -9.58 -0.04
CA LYS A 110 -9.17 -10.84 -0.38
C LYS A 110 -9.04 -11.15 -1.87
N GLY A 111 -8.63 -12.37 -2.19
CA GLY A 111 -8.55 -12.87 -3.55
C GLY A 111 -9.93 -12.96 -4.22
N SER A 112 -9.97 -12.99 -5.55
CA SER A 112 -11.20 -13.24 -6.28
C SER A 112 -11.56 -14.73 -6.23
N GLY A 113 -12.33 -15.15 -5.23
CA GLY A 113 -13.07 -16.40 -5.33
C GLY A 113 -14.04 -16.35 -6.53
N LYS A 114 -14.57 -17.49 -6.98
CA LYS A 114 -15.45 -17.64 -8.16
C LYS A 114 -16.72 -16.77 -8.17
N ALA A 115 -16.96 -15.94 -7.16
CA ALA A 115 -18.11 -15.03 -7.05
C ALA A 115 -17.65 -13.58 -6.98
N THR A 116 -17.79 -12.90 -8.09
CA THR A 116 -18.05 -11.46 -8.23
C THR A 116 -17.22 -10.47 -7.39
N ARG A 117 -16.30 -9.77 -8.07
CA ARG A 117 -15.62 -8.54 -7.66
C ARG A 117 -14.61 -8.69 -6.51
N ARG A 118 -13.35 -8.60 -6.88
CA ARG A 118 -12.25 -8.29 -5.95
C ARG A 118 -12.57 -6.97 -5.27
N PHE A 119 -12.65 -6.96 -3.95
CA PHE A 119 -12.87 -5.75 -3.18
C PHE A 119 -11.62 -5.42 -2.37
N PHE A 120 -11.03 -4.27 -2.65
CA PHE A 120 -10.35 -3.56 -1.59
C PHE A 120 -11.38 -3.29 -0.50
N GLY A 121 -11.10 -3.72 0.70
CA GLY A 121 -11.90 -3.31 1.84
C GLY A 121 -11.95 -1.79 1.92
N SER A 122 -13.03 -1.25 2.46
CA SER A 122 -13.17 0.19 2.71
C SER A 122 -11.97 0.77 3.49
N THR A 123 -11.38 -0.01 4.37
CA THR A 123 -10.20 0.32 5.16
C THR A 123 -8.97 0.58 4.29
N VAL A 124 -8.58 -0.38 3.43
CA VAL A 124 -7.40 -0.24 2.55
C VAL A 124 -7.57 0.93 1.58
N THR A 125 -8.78 1.09 1.00
CA THR A 125 -9.09 2.23 0.14
C THR A 125 -8.95 3.57 0.89
N SER A 126 -9.43 3.64 2.13
CA SER A 126 -9.33 4.84 2.95
C SER A 126 -7.90 5.16 3.36
N VAL A 127 -7.11 4.14 3.73
CA VAL A 127 -5.68 4.28 4.03
C VAL A 127 -4.93 4.76 2.80
N ALA A 128 -5.10 4.13 1.64
CA ALA A 128 -4.44 4.50 0.39
C ALA A 128 -4.67 5.97 -0.01
N ARG A 129 -5.83 6.52 0.32
CA ARG A 129 -6.18 7.93 0.05
C ARG A 129 -5.53 8.94 0.98
N LYS A 130 -5.26 8.55 2.22
CA LYS A 130 -4.88 9.47 3.30
C LYS A 130 -3.45 9.28 3.79
N THR A 131 -2.85 8.14 3.49
CA THR A 131 -1.51 7.82 3.99
C THR A 131 -0.46 8.79 3.47
N THR A 132 0.52 9.06 4.30
CA THR A 132 1.79 9.71 3.96
C THR A 132 2.95 8.71 3.97
N VAL A 133 2.66 7.46 4.32
CA VAL A 133 3.60 6.34 4.37
C VAL A 133 3.29 5.40 3.21
N PRO A 134 4.27 4.81 2.53
CA PRO A 134 4.03 3.78 1.53
C PRO A 134 3.10 2.68 2.04
N LEU A 135 2.16 2.24 1.20
CA LEU A 135 1.22 1.17 1.52
C LEU A 135 1.42 0.01 0.55
N MET A 136 1.76 -1.16 1.08
CA MET A 136 1.84 -2.39 0.29
C MET A 136 0.60 -3.25 0.53
N VAL A 137 -0.07 -3.61 -0.55
CA VAL A 137 -1.27 -4.43 -0.51
C VAL A 137 -0.96 -5.81 -1.06
N ILE A 138 -1.20 -6.83 -0.23
CA ILE A 138 -0.85 -8.22 -0.53
C ILE A 138 -2.12 -9.00 -0.87
N PRO A 139 -2.24 -9.54 -2.09
CA PRO A 139 -3.32 -10.46 -2.41
C PRO A 139 -3.24 -11.74 -1.56
N GLU A 140 -4.39 -12.26 -1.11
CA GLU A 140 -4.47 -13.45 -0.24
C GLU A 140 -3.75 -14.69 -0.79
N THR A 141 -3.63 -14.79 -2.11
CA THR A 141 -3.03 -15.94 -2.80
C THR A 141 -1.54 -15.79 -3.09
N VAL A 142 -0.95 -14.65 -2.73
CA VAL A 142 0.46 -14.34 -3.04
C VAL A 142 1.33 -14.70 -1.86
N THR A 143 2.22 -15.65 -2.03
CA THR A 143 3.29 -15.94 -1.08
C THR A 143 4.46 -15.00 -1.27
N TYR A 144 5.23 -14.76 -0.21
CA TYR A 144 6.43 -13.94 -0.29
C TYR A 144 7.45 -14.53 -1.25
N SER A 145 7.96 -13.70 -2.13
CA SER A 145 9.16 -13.93 -2.90
C SER A 145 9.96 -12.63 -3.00
N ARG A 146 11.26 -12.73 -3.13
CA ARG A 146 12.11 -11.55 -3.36
C ARG A 146 11.73 -10.95 -4.71
N PRO A 147 11.35 -9.66 -4.78
CA PRO A 147 10.95 -9.05 -6.04
C PRO A 147 12.17 -8.85 -6.95
N GLY A 148 12.34 -9.73 -7.94
CA GLY A 148 13.40 -9.64 -8.96
C GLY A 148 13.08 -8.60 -10.01
N THR A 149 11.80 -8.37 -10.29
CA THR A 149 11.33 -7.39 -11.27
C THR A 149 10.25 -6.50 -10.67
N ILE A 150 10.51 -5.20 -10.64
CA ILE A 150 9.58 -4.18 -10.14
C ILE A 150 9.15 -3.27 -11.29
N ALA A 151 7.85 -3.02 -11.42
CA ALA A 151 7.32 -2.05 -12.38
C ALA A 151 6.73 -0.85 -11.63
N LEU A 152 7.21 0.35 -11.94
CA LEU A 152 6.58 1.60 -11.50
C LEU A 152 5.69 2.12 -12.61
N ALA A 153 4.37 1.99 -12.42
CA ALA A 153 3.39 2.60 -13.31
C ALA A 153 3.29 4.10 -13.04
N ASN A 154 3.60 4.90 -14.06
CA ASN A 154 3.67 6.36 -13.95
C ASN A 154 2.77 7.06 -14.96
N ASP A 155 2.21 8.20 -14.57
CA ASP A 155 1.48 9.13 -15.44
C ASP A 155 2.35 10.37 -15.75
N ILE A 156 1.93 11.19 -16.74
CA ILE A 156 2.63 12.37 -17.25
C ILE A 156 2.84 13.42 -16.15
N SER A 157 1.90 13.53 -15.23
CA SER A 157 1.80 14.59 -14.25
C SER A 157 2.55 14.31 -12.94
N PHE A 158 3.57 13.44 -12.96
CA PHE A 158 4.32 13.11 -11.76
C PHE A 158 5.14 14.31 -11.25
N HIS A 159 4.63 14.98 -10.22
CA HIS A 159 5.27 16.08 -9.50
C HIS A 159 5.54 15.66 -8.05
N ALA A 160 6.31 14.62 -7.84
CA ALA A 160 6.57 14.12 -6.50
C ALA A 160 7.74 14.82 -5.82
N GLY A 161 7.63 14.97 -4.51
CA GLY A 161 8.77 15.29 -3.65
C GLY A 161 9.81 14.15 -3.63
N THR A 162 11.06 14.48 -3.33
CA THR A 162 12.21 13.57 -3.42
C THR A 162 12.11 12.30 -2.57
N HIS A 163 11.37 12.34 -1.46
CA HIS A 163 11.26 11.21 -0.51
C HIS A 163 10.23 10.13 -0.88
N LEU A 164 9.41 10.39 -1.90
CA LEU A 164 8.31 9.49 -2.28
C LEU A 164 8.79 8.14 -2.80
N LEU A 165 9.94 8.14 -3.44
CA LEU A 165 10.54 6.95 -4.02
C LEU A 165 11.59 6.28 -3.12
N ASP A 166 11.83 6.81 -1.92
CA ASP A 166 12.89 6.30 -1.05
C ASP A 166 12.66 4.81 -0.71
N PHE A 167 11.42 4.43 -0.39
CA PHE A 167 11.12 3.03 -0.11
C PHE A 167 11.24 2.15 -1.37
N LEU A 168 10.79 2.63 -2.54
CA LEU A 168 10.98 1.91 -3.79
C LEU A 168 12.48 1.74 -4.11
N ARG A 169 13.28 2.79 -3.91
CA ARG A 169 14.73 2.71 -4.10
C ARG A 169 15.36 1.68 -3.17
N MET A 170 14.98 1.68 -1.88
CA MET A 170 15.45 0.69 -0.92
C MET A 170 15.13 -0.74 -1.34
N LEU A 171 13.93 -0.98 -1.89
CA LEU A 171 13.54 -2.30 -2.42
C LEU A 171 14.44 -2.71 -3.58
N VAL A 172 14.61 -1.82 -4.58
CA VAL A 172 15.42 -2.08 -5.77
C VAL A 172 16.88 -2.37 -5.38
N GLU A 173 17.48 -1.55 -4.53
CA GLU A 173 18.86 -1.71 -4.07
C GLU A 173 19.03 -2.98 -3.23
N ARG A 174 18.10 -3.25 -2.31
CA ARG A 174 18.18 -4.43 -1.40
C ARG A 174 18.09 -5.75 -2.12
N PHE A 175 17.23 -5.83 -3.14
CA PHE A 175 16.96 -7.08 -3.85
C PHE A 175 17.68 -7.16 -5.21
N HIS A 176 18.40 -6.09 -5.60
CA HIS A 176 19.00 -5.96 -6.94
C HIS A 176 17.95 -6.16 -8.05
N SER A 177 16.76 -5.58 -7.82
CA SER A 177 15.62 -5.76 -8.70
C SER A 177 15.82 -5.02 -10.02
N ARG A 178 15.36 -5.59 -11.12
CA ARG A 178 15.20 -4.87 -12.37
C ARG A 178 14.01 -3.91 -12.25
N LEU A 179 14.25 -2.61 -12.46
CA LEU A 179 13.20 -1.61 -12.38
C LEU A 179 12.72 -1.22 -13.79
N TYR A 180 11.41 -1.35 -14.01
CA TYR A 180 10.73 -0.80 -15.18
C TYR A 180 9.95 0.45 -14.80
N ILE A 181 10.08 1.49 -15.61
CA ILE A 181 9.18 2.66 -15.58
C ILE A 181 8.20 2.49 -16.73
N VAL A 182 6.95 2.22 -16.41
CA VAL A 182 5.92 1.87 -17.38
C VAL A 182 4.91 2.98 -17.51
N ARG A 183 4.68 3.44 -18.73
CA ARG A 183 3.68 4.43 -19.04
C ARG A 183 2.82 3.97 -20.21
N ILE A 184 1.53 3.80 -19.96
CA ILE A 184 0.60 3.40 -21.00
C ILE A 184 0.21 4.60 -21.84
N VAL A 185 0.40 4.50 -23.16
CA VAL A 185 0.06 5.52 -24.14
C VAL A 185 -1.31 5.19 -24.75
N THR A 186 -2.29 6.09 -24.58
CA THR A 186 -3.67 5.80 -25.01
C THR A 186 -4.02 6.35 -26.40
N LYS A 187 -3.22 7.25 -26.95
CA LYS A 187 -3.42 7.87 -28.27
C LYS A 187 -2.15 7.81 -29.11
N LYS A 188 -2.30 7.57 -30.41
CA LYS A 188 -1.25 7.74 -31.42
C LYS A 188 -1.06 9.24 -31.69
N SER A 189 -0.56 10.04 -30.78
CA SER A 189 -0.32 11.45 -31.04
C SER A 189 1.14 11.82 -30.83
N ASN A 190 1.54 12.99 -31.30
CA ASN A 190 2.85 13.60 -31.11
C ASN A 190 3.28 13.71 -29.63
N GLU A 191 2.35 13.43 -28.69
CA GLU A 191 2.60 13.33 -27.27
C GLU A 191 3.71 12.30 -26.92
N VAL A 192 3.84 11.21 -27.69
CA VAL A 192 4.90 10.21 -27.46
C VAL A 192 6.27 10.85 -27.62
N VAL A 193 6.44 11.69 -28.66
CA VAL A 193 7.71 12.41 -28.93
C VAL A 193 7.99 13.45 -27.86
N GLU A 194 6.93 14.15 -27.40
CA GLU A 194 7.04 15.16 -26.34
C GLU A 194 7.40 14.55 -24.99
N VAL A 195 6.90 13.35 -24.71
CA VAL A 195 7.18 12.57 -23.51
C VAL A 195 8.59 12.03 -23.47
N LEU A 196 9.08 11.54 -24.60
CA LEU A 196 10.46 11.03 -24.71
C LEU A 196 11.49 12.17 -24.57
N ASN A 197 11.12 13.40 -24.94
CA ASN A 197 12.02 14.56 -24.93
C ASN A 197 11.99 15.39 -23.65
N ARG A 198 11.06 15.15 -22.69
CA ARG A 198 11.02 15.87 -21.41
C ARG A 198 11.49 14.97 -20.28
N PRO A 199 12.73 15.12 -19.78
CA PRO A 199 13.15 14.42 -18.57
C PRO A 199 12.23 14.84 -17.41
N SER A 200 11.38 13.93 -16.95
CA SER A 200 10.54 14.16 -15.78
C SER A 200 11.41 14.22 -14.52
N ASN A 201 10.92 14.86 -13.46
CA ASN A 201 11.60 14.80 -12.16
C ASN A 201 11.82 13.34 -11.71
N LEU A 202 10.89 12.43 -12.06
CA LEU A 202 11.02 11.01 -11.84
C LEU A 202 12.31 10.44 -12.46
N THR A 203 12.60 10.76 -13.71
CA THR A 203 13.80 10.27 -14.41
C THR A 203 15.08 10.61 -13.64
N LYS A 204 15.17 11.84 -13.08
CA LYS A 204 16.31 12.24 -12.26
C LYS A 204 16.37 11.48 -10.93
N MET A 205 15.22 11.23 -10.30
CA MET A 205 15.13 10.54 -9.00
C MET A 205 15.53 9.07 -9.07
N VAL A 206 15.23 8.41 -10.18
CA VAL A 206 15.49 6.97 -10.36
C VAL A 206 16.72 6.69 -11.25
N SER A 207 17.39 7.69 -11.77
CA SER A 207 18.51 7.52 -12.71
C SER A 207 19.63 6.60 -12.20
N LYS A 208 19.93 6.66 -10.91
CA LYS A 208 20.93 5.80 -10.27
C LYS A 208 20.54 4.33 -10.21
N LEU A 209 19.26 4.00 -10.40
CA LEU A 209 18.74 2.63 -10.40
C LEU A 209 18.73 2.00 -11.80
N GLU A 210 19.22 2.73 -12.81
CA GLU A 210 19.32 2.31 -14.21
C GLU A 210 18.00 1.69 -14.74
N PRO A 211 16.85 2.41 -14.62
CA PRO A 211 15.56 1.84 -14.97
C PRO A 211 15.40 1.64 -16.47
N LEU A 212 14.64 0.62 -16.84
CA LEU A 212 14.17 0.40 -18.19
C LEU A 212 12.84 1.13 -18.41
N TYR A 213 12.73 1.87 -19.52
CA TYR A 213 11.53 2.65 -19.84
C TYR A 213 10.70 1.94 -20.89
N GLU A 214 9.40 1.74 -20.59
CA GLU A 214 8.47 1.06 -21.48
C GLU A 214 7.21 1.88 -21.71
N TYR A 215 6.76 1.95 -22.97
CA TYR A 215 5.64 2.78 -23.40
C TYR A 215 4.59 1.96 -24.19
N PRO A 216 3.92 0.99 -23.54
CA PRO A 216 2.91 0.18 -24.23
C PRO A 216 1.77 1.04 -24.77
N LEU A 217 1.35 0.79 -26.02
CA LEU A 217 0.25 1.49 -26.67
C LEU A 217 -1.03 0.67 -26.55
N ASP A 218 -2.00 1.11 -25.79
CA ASP A 218 -3.35 0.51 -25.70
C ASP A 218 -4.36 1.55 -25.18
N LYS A 219 -5.58 1.50 -25.71
CA LYS A 219 -6.68 2.34 -25.24
C LYS A 219 -7.15 1.97 -23.83
N ASN A 220 -6.93 0.73 -23.42
CA ASN A 220 -7.28 0.19 -22.11
C ASN A 220 -6.03 0.04 -21.23
N ILE A 221 -5.82 1.00 -20.36
CA ILE A 221 -4.65 1.07 -19.45
C ILE A 221 -4.53 -0.21 -18.60
N THR A 222 -5.65 -0.69 -18.04
CA THR A 222 -5.65 -1.89 -17.19
C THR A 222 -5.23 -3.14 -17.96
N LYS A 223 -5.71 -3.30 -19.19
CA LYS A 223 -5.35 -4.43 -20.07
C LYS A 223 -3.88 -4.38 -20.44
N ALA A 224 -3.39 -3.21 -20.86
CA ALA A 224 -1.99 -2.99 -21.22
C ALA A 224 -1.05 -3.31 -20.05
N LEU A 225 -1.38 -2.82 -18.86
CA LEU A 225 -0.54 -3.04 -17.69
C LEU A 225 -0.55 -4.51 -17.24
N LYS A 226 -1.69 -5.20 -17.31
CA LYS A 226 -1.75 -6.65 -17.07
C LYS A 226 -0.91 -7.45 -18.06
N HIS A 227 -1.01 -7.10 -19.33
CA HIS A 227 -0.18 -7.73 -20.35
C HIS A 227 1.30 -7.50 -20.08
N PHE A 228 1.67 -6.26 -19.74
CA PHE A 228 3.04 -5.92 -19.36
C PHE A 228 3.53 -6.75 -18.16
N ILE A 229 2.74 -6.81 -17.08
CA ILE A 229 3.06 -7.59 -15.86
C ILE A 229 3.34 -9.05 -16.23
N SER A 230 2.46 -9.66 -17.02
CA SER A 230 2.58 -11.06 -17.42
C SER A 230 3.79 -11.31 -18.34
N THR A 231 4.04 -10.42 -19.31
CA THR A 231 5.11 -10.58 -20.30
C THR A 231 6.50 -10.36 -19.70
N HIS A 232 6.62 -9.45 -18.74
CA HIS A 232 7.91 -9.11 -18.11
C HIS A 232 8.11 -9.80 -16.75
N HIS A 233 7.20 -10.71 -16.36
CA HIS A 233 7.26 -11.43 -15.09
C HIS A 233 7.48 -10.46 -13.91
N VAL A 234 6.62 -9.44 -13.82
CA VAL A 234 6.71 -8.44 -12.77
C VAL A 234 6.27 -9.03 -11.44
N ASP A 235 7.13 -8.95 -10.43
CA ASP A 235 6.88 -9.46 -9.07
C ASP A 235 6.19 -8.45 -8.16
N LEU A 236 6.41 -7.15 -8.40
CA LEU A 236 5.84 -6.05 -7.62
C LEU A 236 5.44 -4.90 -8.54
N LEU A 237 4.18 -4.48 -8.44
CA LEU A 237 3.70 -3.27 -9.11
C LEU A 237 3.73 -2.10 -8.13
N ALA A 238 4.47 -1.04 -8.46
CA ALA A 238 4.42 0.23 -7.74
C ALA A 238 3.62 1.27 -8.53
N MET A 239 2.91 2.15 -7.81
CA MET A 239 2.17 3.26 -8.43
C MET A 239 2.04 4.45 -7.49
N VAL A 240 1.90 5.64 -8.06
CA VAL A 240 1.62 6.88 -7.35
C VAL A 240 0.21 7.34 -7.69
N PRO A 241 -0.74 7.33 -6.74
CA PRO A 241 -2.09 7.85 -7.00
C PRO A 241 -2.07 9.39 -7.02
N HIS A 242 -2.58 10.01 -8.07
CA HIS A 242 -2.74 11.46 -8.14
C HIS A 242 -3.92 11.96 -7.32
N ARG A 243 -3.67 12.86 -6.37
CA ARG A 243 -4.71 13.46 -5.51
C ARG A 243 -5.49 14.58 -6.18
N GLU A 244 -4.88 15.34 -7.08
CA GLU A 244 -5.52 16.50 -7.73
C GLU A 244 -6.70 16.13 -8.65
N PHE A 245 -6.77 14.90 -9.09
CA PHE A 245 -7.83 14.38 -9.92
C PHE A 245 -8.87 13.53 -9.15
N LEU A 246 -8.98 13.71 -7.83
CA LEU A 246 -9.88 12.93 -6.97
C LEU A 246 -11.12 13.73 -6.48
N PRO A 247 -12.10 14.05 -7.33
CA PRO A 247 -13.47 14.14 -6.84
C PRO A 247 -13.86 12.73 -6.35
N GLU A 248 -14.64 12.62 -5.27
CA GLU A 248 -15.03 11.34 -4.64
C GLU A 248 -15.58 10.29 -5.63
N ARG A 249 -16.10 10.72 -6.79
CA ARG A 249 -16.57 9.87 -7.89
C ARG A 249 -15.46 9.24 -8.75
N TRP A 250 -14.22 9.77 -8.74
CA TRP A 250 -13.13 9.30 -9.62
C TRP A 250 -12.36 8.13 -9.04
N PHE A 251 -12.23 8.04 -7.71
CA PHE A 251 -11.76 6.81 -7.06
C PHE A 251 -12.67 5.62 -7.40
N LEU A 252 -13.93 5.89 -7.77
CA LEU A 252 -14.91 4.89 -8.19
C LEU A 252 -14.76 4.46 -9.65
N ARG A 253 -14.07 5.23 -10.51
CA ARG A 253 -13.96 5.01 -11.96
C ARG A 253 -12.56 5.08 -12.54
N SER A 254 -11.48 5.31 -11.73
CA SER A 254 -10.13 5.43 -12.27
C SER A 254 -9.53 4.08 -12.62
N ASN A 255 -8.66 4.07 -13.63
CA ASN A 255 -7.84 2.91 -14.01
C ASN A 255 -7.03 2.38 -12.82
N THR A 256 -6.59 3.26 -11.92
CA THR A 256 -5.88 2.92 -10.67
C THR A 256 -6.71 2.00 -9.78
N ARG A 257 -8.01 2.31 -9.57
CA ARG A 257 -8.90 1.43 -8.80
C ARG A 257 -9.08 0.08 -9.49
N GLU A 258 -9.30 0.06 -10.79
CA GLU A 258 -9.47 -1.18 -11.52
C GLU A 258 -8.21 -2.04 -11.47
N MET A 259 -7.01 -1.43 -11.51
CA MET A 259 -5.74 -2.12 -11.36
C MET A 259 -5.56 -2.68 -9.94
N ILE A 260 -5.78 -1.85 -8.92
CA ILE A 260 -5.73 -2.24 -7.52
C ILE A 260 -6.63 -3.48 -7.28
N PHE A 261 -7.83 -3.53 -7.88
CA PHE A 261 -8.77 -4.65 -7.70
C PHE A 261 -8.47 -5.89 -8.54
N LYS A 262 -7.53 -5.83 -9.49
CA LYS A 262 -7.29 -6.90 -10.46
C LYS A 262 -5.84 -7.40 -10.52
N THR A 263 -4.99 -6.95 -9.62
CA THR A 263 -3.62 -7.44 -9.57
C THR A 263 -3.54 -8.79 -8.86
N ASP A 264 -2.74 -9.69 -9.40
CA ASP A 264 -2.42 -10.99 -8.81
C ASP A 264 -1.00 -10.98 -8.20
N ILE A 265 -0.37 -9.81 -8.11
CA ILE A 265 0.95 -9.56 -7.52
C ILE A 265 0.83 -8.48 -6.45
N PRO A 266 1.77 -8.35 -5.53
CA PRO A 266 1.81 -7.26 -4.56
C PRO A 266 1.76 -5.90 -5.23
N LEU A 267 1.05 -4.96 -4.60
CA LEU A 267 0.91 -3.60 -5.07
C LEU A 267 1.47 -2.62 -4.05
N LEU A 268 2.49 -1.86 -4.43
CA LEU A 268 3.05 -0.78 -3.63
C LEU A 268 2.43 0.57 -4.06
N ILE A 269 1.69 1.17 -3.16
CA ILE A 269 1.10 2.50 -3.32
C ILE A 269 2.04 3.51 -2.66
N LEU A 270 2.61 4.39 -3.46
CA LEU A 270 3.50 5.46 -3.01
C LEU A 270 2.67 6.73 -2.80
N PRO A 271 2.62 7.30 -1.58
CA PRO A 271 1.76 8.45 -1.30
C PRO A 271 2.28 9.72 -1.99
N GLU A 272 1.39 10.53 -2.54
CA GLU A 272 1.74 11.86 -3.02
C GLU A 272 1.83 12.83 -1.82
N LEU A 273 3.03 13.33 -1.52
CA LEU A 273 3.22 14.34 -0.49
C LEU A 273 2.79 15.71 -1.03
N THR A 274 1.61 16.17 -0.66
CA THR A 274 1.23 17.56 -0.92
C THR A 274 2.03 18.49 -0.01
N HIS A 275 2.71 19.47 -0.57
CA HIS A 275 3.26 20.62 0.16
C HIS A 275 2.12 21.43 0.80
N ARG A 276 1.53 20.93 1.90
CA ARG A 276 0.77 21.77 2.83
C ARG A 276 1.73 22.25 3.91
N GLY A 277 2.48 23.33 3.68
CA GLY A 277 3.39 23.89 4.69
C GLY A 277 4.16 25.14 4.30
N ALA A 278 3.95 25.71 3.10
CA ALA A 278 4.69 26.89 2.67
C ALA A 278 3.85 28.20 2.61
N HIS A 279 2.63 28.22 3.14
CA HIS A 279 1.83 29.45 3.20
C HIS A 279 1.24 29.69 4.57
N GLN A 280 2.10 29.91 5.57
CA GLN A 280 1.78 30.68 6.78
C GLN A 280 3.09 31.16 7.41
N HIS A 281 3.70 32.17 6.85
CA HIS A 281 4.45 33.22 7.53
C HIS A 281 4.87 34.25 6.49
N SER A 282 3.93 35.06 6.07
CA SER A 282 4.16 36.39 5.58
C SER A 282 3.11 37.25 6.24
N VAL A 283 3.35 37.53 7.50
CA VAL A 283 2.66 38.63 8.21
C VAL A 283 3.64 39.76 8.32
N VAL A 284 3.31 40.82 7.62
CA VAL A 284 3.38 42.22 8.02
C VAL A 284 4.69 42.70 8.64
N PHE A 285 5.39 43.52 7.89
CA PHE A 285 5.62 44.93 8.27
C PHE A 285 5.57 45.77 7.02
#